data_860de982b9934415a5f389f14226005e
#
_entry.id   860de982b9934415a5f389f14226005e
#
_cell.length_a   1.000
_cell.length_b   1.000
_cell.length_c   1.000
_cell.angle_alpha   90.00
_cell.angle_beta   90.00
_cell.angle_gamma   90.00
#
_symmetry.space_group_name_H-M   'P 1'
#
loop_
_entity.id
_entity.type
_entity.pdbx_description
1 polymer ?
#
loop_
_entity_poly.entity_id
_entity_poly.type
_entity_poly.pdbx_seq_one_letter_code
_entity_poly.pdbx_strand_id
1 'polypeptide(L)'
;WENMLSAFPGRTIYLADLPGFGKSNLKLPHPLSIDWVAEVIYHQVIEPEQIEPIVVGHSLGGYVALALAEKYGNSLSGLCLFHSTVFADSAEKKATRNKVIDYVNKSGVESFTTQFVPGLFHSLFRRKNPGIVQQVVDLAGRTRLDTLTAYTAAMRDRPERSQVLKMFKQPKLIIAGEKDGAVPLEQSLLMKEMVRSDQFVLLEETAHMGMYEKPEACKKALSSLA
;
A
#
# COMPACT_ATOMS: atom_id res chain seq x y z
N TRP A 1 4.58 10.10 2.10
CA TRP A 1 5.80 9.45 2.62
C TRP A 1 6.82 10.43 3.20
N GLU A 2 6.78 11.71 2.88
CA GLU A 2 7.78 12.71 3.31
C GLU A 2 8.07 12.66 4.82
N ASN A 3 7.04 12.47 5.65
CA ASN A 3 7.18 12.34 7.10
C ASN A 3 7.91 11.05 7.55
N MET A 4 8.14 10.09 6.65
CA MET A 4 8.84 8.83 6.95
C MET A 4 10.32 8.87 6.52
N LEU A 5 10.75 9.85 5.73
CA LEU A 5 12.11 9.90 5.18
C LEU A 5 13.20 9.90 6.25
N SER A 6 12.94 10.50 7.41
CA SER A 6 13.88 10.52 8.54
C SER A 6 14.13 9.14 9.18
N ALA A 7 13.39 8.09 8.80
CA ALA A 7 13.68 6.72 9.21
C ALA A 7 14.93 6.13 8.53
N PHE A 8 15.43 6.78 7.47
CA PHE A 8 16.48 6.25 6.60
C PHE A 8 17.63 7.25 6.41
N PRO A 9 18.32 7.67 7.49
CA PRO A 9 19.40 8.64 7.39
C PRO A 9 20.54 8.08 6.52
N GLY A 10 21.04 8.91 5.59
CA GLY A 10 22.16 8.54 4.71
C GLY A 10 21.80 7.54 3.58
N ARG A 11 20.53 7.21 3.39
CA ARG A 11 20.06 6.34 2.30
C ARG A 11 19.47 7.16 1.16
N THR A 12 19.68 6.69 -0.07
CA THR A 12 18.92 7.20 -1.23
C THR A 12 17.51 6.61 -1.19
N ILE A 13 16.49 7.46 -1.32
CA ILE A 13 15.09 7.06 -1.27
C ILE A 13 14.41 7.45 -2.57
N TYR A 14 13.80 6.48 -3.23
CA TYR A 14 12.98 6.66 -4.41
C TYR A 14 11.50 6.69 -4.01
N LEU A 15 10.82 7.80 -4.23
CA LEU A 15 9.38 7.95 -4.05
C LEU A 15 8.71 7.83 -5.42
N ALA A 16 8.24 6.64 -5.76
CA ALA A 16 7.66 6.37 -7.06
C ALA A 16 6.16 6.72 -7.10
N ASP A 17 5.78 7.59 -8.01
CA ASP A 17 4.37 7.73 -8.40
C ASP A 17 3.97 6.55 -9.28
N LEU A 18 3.01 5.75 -8.83
CA LEU A 18 2.51 4.64 -9.63
C LEU A 18 1.87 5.14 -10.94
N PRO A 19 1.87 4.36 -12.02
CA PRO A 19 1.26 4.75 -13.29
C PRO A 19 -0.15 5.32 -13.11
N GLY A 20 -0.40 6.50 -13.68
CA GLY A 20 -1.68 7.22 -13.56
C GLY A 20 -1.86 8.06 -12.30
N PHE A 21 -0.95 7.99 -11.32
CA PHE A 21 -0.94 8.87 -10.14
C PHE A 21 0.15 9.94 -10.24
N GLY A 22 -0.03 10.99 -9.43
CA GLY A 22 0.97 12.04 -9.26
C GLY A 22 1.45 12.64 -10.57
N LYS A 23 2.75 12.58 -10.81
CA LYS A 23 3.43 13.09 -12.03
C LYS A 23 3.59 12.02 -13.12
N SER A 24 3.14 10.78 -12.88
CA SER A 24 3.24 9.71 -13.89
C SER A 24 2.29 9.96 -15.06
N ASN A 25 2.84 10.12 -16.26
CA ASN A 25 2.10 10.35 -17.50
C ASN A 25 1.80 9.06 -18.27
N LEU A 26 2.09 7.89 -17.70
CA LEU A 26 1.88 6.62 -18.36
C LEU A 26 0.39 6.34 -18.56
N LYS A 27 0.05 5.97 -19.79
CA LYS A 27 -1.30 5.50 -20.11
C LYS A 27 -1.51 4.11 -19.51
N LEU A 28 -2.59 3.95 -18.77
CA LEU A 28 -2.94 2.66 -18.18
C LEU A 28 -3.46 1.70 -19.26
N PRO A 29 -3.07 0.42 -19.24
CA PRO A 29 -3.67 -0.60 -20.07
C PRO A 29 -5.10 -0.90 -19.61
N HIS A 30 -5.88 -1.52 -20.48
CA HIS A 30 -7.20 -2.01 -20.14
C HIS A 30 -7.34 -3.48 -20.54
N PRO A 31 -7.51 -4.40 -19.59
CA PRO A 31 -7.55 -4.20 -18.13
C PRO A 31 -6.18 -3.86 -17.52
N LEU A 32 -6.17 -3.09 -16.42
CA LEU A 32 -4.99 -2.88 -15.59
C LEU A 32 -4.81 -4.09 -14.66
N SER A 33 -3.55 -4.51 -14.47
CA SER A 33 -3.18 -5.50 -13.43
C SER A 33 -2.12 -4.96 -12.49
N ILE A 34 -2.09 -5.48 -11.25
CA ILE A 34 -1.03 -5.18 -10.28
C ILE A 34 0.33 -5.65 -10.81
N ASP A 35 0.36 -6.75 -11.55
CA ASP A 35 1.57 -7.30 -12.16
C ASP A 35 2.18 -6.34 -13.19
N TRP A 36 1.36 -5.75 -14.05
CA TRP A 36 1.83 -4.75 -15.00
C TRP A 36 2.39 -3.51 -14.30
N VAL A 37 1.76 -3.06 -13.21
CA VAL A 37 2.28 -1.94 -12.41
C VAL A 37 3.66 -2.28 -11.83
N ALA A 38 3.84 -3.49 -11.32
CA ALA A 38 5.12 -3.96 -10.81
C ALA A 38 6.19 -4.01 -11.92
N GLU A 39 5.85 -4.49 -13.12
CA GLU A 39 6.76 -4.47 -14.28
C GLU A 39 7.20 -3.05 -14.64
N VAL A 40 6.27 -2.10 -14.66
CA VAL A 40 6.60 -0.69 -14.93
C VAL A 40 7.58 -0.15 -13.88
N ILE A 41 7.33 -0.40 -12.59
CA ILE A 41 8.24 0.05 -11.52
C ILE A 41 9.61 -0.60 -11.66
N TYR A 42 9.67 -1.89 -11.98
CA TYR A 42 10.94 -2.58 -12.19
C TYR A 42 11.73 -1.96 -13.35
N HIS A 43 11.14 -1.88 -14.54
CA HIS A 43 11.82 -1.43 -15.75
C HIS A 43 12.07 0.08 -15.81
N GLN A 44 11.33 0.90 -15.08
CA GLN A 44 11.52 2.35 -15.12
C GLN A 44 12.27 2.92 -13.92
N VAL A 45 12.37 2.18 -12.82
CA VAL A 45 13.02 2.67 -11.60
C VAL A 45 14.16 1.76 -11.16
N ILE A 46 13.91 0.44 -11.01
CA ILE A 46 14.89 -0.46 -10.40
C ILE A 46 16.02 -0.84 -11.37
N GLU A 47 15.64 -1.33 -12.53
CA GLU A 47 16.59 -1.82 -13.54
C GLU A 47 17.50 -0.70 -14.11
N PRO A 48 17.00 0.49 -14.49
CA PRO A 48 17.86 1.55 -15.04
C PRO A 48 18.87 2.09 -14.01
N GLU A 49 18.48 2.14 -12.74
CA GLU A 49 19.36 2.59 -11.65
C GLU A 49 20.33 1.51 -11.16
N GLN A 50 20.18 0.27 -11.64
CA GLN A 50 20.98 -0.90 -11.25
C GLN A 50 21.06 -1.08 -9.72
N ILE A 51 19.93 -0.89 -9.04
CA ILE A 51 19.83 -0.96 -7.58
C ILE A 51 19.14 -2.25 -7.13
N GLU A 52 19.46 -2.68 -5.91
CA GLU A 52 18.73 -3.73 -5.18
C GLU A 52 17.99 -3.08 -4.00
N PRO A 53 16.80 -2.49 -4.21
CA PRO A 53 16.15 -1.69 -3.19
C PRO A 53 15.46 -2.56 -2.13
N ILE A 54 15.30 -1.98 -0.94
CA ILE A 54 14.25 -2.38 -0.02
C ILE A 54 12.95 -1.72 -0.51
N VAL A 55 11.95 -2.53 -0.82
CA VAL A 55 10.66 -2.02 -1.30
C VAL A 55 9.67 -1.91 -0.14
N VAL A 56 9.18 -0.70 0.09
CA VAL A 56 8.15 -0.42 1.12
C VAL A 56 6.83 -0.09 0.42
N GLY A 57 5.83 -0.92 0.59
CA GLY A 57 4.52 -0.74 -0.02
C GLY A 57 3.39 -0.57 1.00
N HIS A 58 2.74 0.61 1.00
CA HIS A 58 1.54 0.85 1.81
C HIS A 58 0.28 0.45 1.03
N SER A 59 -0.59 -0.33 1.65
CA SER A 59 -1.90 -0.70 1.08
C SER A 59 -1.78 -1.24 -0.35
N LEU A 60 -2.31 -0.56 -1.36
CA LEU A 60 -2.13 -0.86 -2.79
C LEU A 60 -0.65 -1.04 -3.17
N GLY A 61 0.23 -0.18 -2.65
CA GLY A 61 1.68 -0.29 -2.87
C GLY A 61 2.25 -1.61 -2.36
N GLY A 62 1.67 -2.20 -1.32
CA GLY A 62 2.05 -3.53 -0.82
C GLY A 62 1.69 -4.65 -1.80
N TYR A 63 0.58 -4.54 -2.54
CA TYR A 63 0.26 -5.49 -3.61
C TYR A 63 1.27 -5.42 -4.75
N VAL A 64 1.70 -4.20 -5.11
CA VAL A 64 2.75 -3.97 -6.11
C VAL A 64 4.09 -4.52 -5.62
N ALA A 65 4.44 -4.28 -4.35
CA ALA A 65 5.67 -4.79 -3.73
C ALA A 65 5.71 -6.34 -3.72
N LEU A 66 4.58 -7.00 -3.47
CA LEU A 66 4.47 -8.46 -3.55
C LEU A 66 4.63 -8.98 -4.99
N ALA A 67 4.05 -8.28 -5.98
CA ALA A 67 4.23 -8.64 -7.39
C ALA A 67 5.68 -8.45 -7.85
N LEU A 68 6.36 -7.39 -7.38
CA LEU A 68 7.80 -7.20 -7.57
C LEU A 68 8.60 -8.35 -6.95
N ALA A 69 8.29 -8.73 -5.71
CA ALA A 69 8.97 -9.82 -5.01
C ALA A 69 8.75 -11.17 -5.70
N GLU A 70 7.57 -11.42 -6.27
CA GLU A 70 7.28 -12.63 -7.02
C GLU A 70 8.14 -12.75 -8.29
N LYS A 71 8.20 -11.67 -9.07
CA LYS A 71 8.84 -11.69 -10.39
C LYS A 71 10.33 -11.36 -10.34
N TYR A 72 10.72 -10.45 -9.45
CA TYR A 72 12.07 -9.87 -9.39
C TYR A 72 12.69 -9.97 -7.99
N GLY A 73 12.28 -10.95 -7.19
CA GLY A 73 12.71 -11.05 -5.79
C GLY A 73 14.22 -11.14 -5.57
N ASN A 74 14.98 -11.65 -6.53
CA ASN A 74 16.45 -11.69 -6.48
C ASN A 74 17.10 -10.31 -6.69
N SER A 75 16.37 -9.34 -7.24
CA SER A 75 16.81 -7.95 -7.44
C SER A 75 16.33 -7.02 -6.31
N LEU A 76 15.81 -7.58 -5.23
CA LEU A 76 15.34 -6.82 -4.06
C LEU A 76 16.18 -7.19 -2.85
N SER A 77 16.62 -6.20 -2.07
CA SER A 77 17.34 -6.42 -0.81
C SER A 77 16.42 -6.49 0.42
N GLY A 78 15.13 -6.19 0.27
CA GLY A 78 14.14 -6.31 1.33
C GLY A 78 12.72 -5.96 0.90
N LEU A 79 11.74 -6.32 1.74
CA LEU A 79 10.31 -6.11 1.49
C LEU A 79 9.60 -5.64 2.75
N CYS A 80 8.84 -4.55 2.67
CA CYS A 80 7.93 -4.13 3.73
C CYS A 80 6.48 -4.04 3.23
N LEU A 81 5.61 -4.78 3.89
CA LEU A 81 4.15 -4.66 3.73
C LEU A 81 3.63 -3.73 4.84
N PHE A 82 3.25 -2.53 4.47
CA PHE A 82 2.78 -1.50 5.39
C PHE A 82 1.26 -1.35 5.23
N HIS A 83 0.49 -1.78 6.23
CA HIS A 83 -0.99 -1.83 6.18
C HIS A 83 -1.49 -2.50 4.87
N SER A 84 -0.94 -3.66 4.53
CA SER A 84 -1.27 -4.38 3.31
C SER A 84 -1.47 -5.87 3.61
N THR A 85 -1.92 -6.64 2.61
CA THR A 85 -2.19 -8.07 2.77
C THR A 85 -1.71 -8.88 1.58
N VAL A 86 -1.33 -10.13 1.83
CA VAL A 86 -0.95 -11.11 0.80
C VAL A 86 -2.16 -11.78 0.15
N PHE A 87 -3.33 -11.70 0.78
CA PHE A 87 -4.52 -12.43 0.37
C PHE A 87 -5.25 -11.77 -0.80
N ALA A 88 -5.82 -12.60 -1.67
CA ALA A 88 -6.78 -12.16 -2.68
C ALA A 88 -8.05 -11.60 -2.02
N ASP A 89 -8.79 -10.76 -2.74
CA ASP A 89 -10.10 -10.32 -2.28
C ASP A 89 -11.09 -11.50 -2.25
N SER A 90 -11.84 -11.65 -1.17
CA SER A 90 -12.98 -12.57 -1.08
C SER A 90 -14.08 -12.18 -2.08
N ALA A 91 -15.01 -13.08 -2.34
CA ALA A 91 -16.17 -12.79 -3.20
C ALA A 91 -16.95 -11.55 -2.74
N GLU A 92 -17.12 -11.38 -1.42
CA GLU A 92 -17.76 -10.21 -0.83
C GLU A 92 -16.96 -8.93 -1.05
N LYS A 93 -15.63 -8.98 -0.85
CA LYS A 93 -14.75 -7.85 -1.09
C LYS A 93 -14.73 -7.46 -2.56
N LYS A 94 -14.74 -8.45 -3.48
CA LYS A 94 -14.85 -8.21 -4.93
C LYS A 94 -16.18 -7.53 -5.29
N ALA A 95 -17.28 -7.96 -4.70
CA ALA A 95 -18.58 -7.30 -4.87
C ALA A 95 -18.55 -5.85 -4.36
N THR A 96 -17.90 -5.61 -3.23
CA THR A 96 -17.68 -4.24 -2.71
C THR A 96 -16.87 -3.38 -3.66
N ARG A 97 -15.79 -3.93 -4.28
CA ARG A 97 -15.02 -3.22 -5.30
C ARG A 97 -15.87 -2.81 -6.51
N ASN A 98 -16.75 -3.70 -6.97
CA ASN A 98 -17.66 -3.37 -8.07
C ASN A 98 -18.59 -2.20 -7.70
N LYS A 99 -19.17 -2.22 -6.48
CA LYS A 99 -19.98 -1.10 -5.99
C LYS A 99 -19.21 0.20 -5.92
N VAL A 100 -17.91 0.17 -5.55
CA VAL A 100 -17.04 1.35 -5.56
C VAL A 100 -16.86 1.88 -6.98
N ILE A 101 -16.57 1.00 -7.96
CA ILE A 101 -16.44 1.39 -9.37
C ILE A 101 -17.74 2.04 -9.87
N ASP A 102 -18.89 1.43 -9.61
CA ASP A 102 -20.19 1.96 -10.03
C ASP A 102 -20.49 3.30 -9.38
N TYR A 103 -20.20 3.44 -8.07
CA TYR A 103 -20.39 4.69 -7.33
C TYR A 103 -19.50 5.81 -7.88
N VAL A 104 -18.21 5.53 -8.10
CA VAL A 104 -17.25 6.52 -8.61
C VAL A 104 -17.62 6.96 -10.02
N ASN A 105 -18.06 6.05 -10.89
CA ASN A 105 -18.53 6.38 -12.24
C ASN A 105 -19.78 7.27 -12.23
N LYS A 106 -20.66 7.11 -11.23
CA LYS A 106 -21.89 7.87 -11.10
C LYS A 106 -21.70 9.22 -10.39
N SER A 107 -20.91 9.23 -9.31
CA SER A 107 -20.86 10.35 -8.35
C SER A 107 -19.52 11.10 -8.33
N GLY A 108 -18.53 10.58 -9.07
CA GLY A 108 -17.20 11.17 -9.17
C GLY A 108 -16.25 10.81 -8.03
N VAL A 109 -14.97 11.09 -8.25
CA VAL A 109 -13.87 10.76 -7.34
C VAL A 109 -13.95 11.55 -6.03
N GLU A 110 -14.22 12.85 -6.11
CA GLU A 110 -14.28 13.72 -4.93
C GLU A 110 -15.37 13.27 -3.95
N SER A 111 -16.57 12.93 -4.46
CA SER A 111 -17.65 12.41 -3.63
C SER A 111 -17.27 11.10 -2.92
N PHE A 112 -16.55 10.22 -3.61
CA PHE A 112 -16.08 8.97 -3.02
C PHE A 112 -15.01 9.21 -1.96
N THR A 113 -13.97 10.01 -2.27
CA THR A 113 -12.84 10.23 -1.37
C THR A 113 -13.24 10.96 -0.10
N THR A 114 -14.16 11.92 -0.19
CA THR A 114 -14.72 12.62 0.98
C THR A 114 -15.41 11.68 1.97
N GLN A 115 -16.05 10.63 1.48
CA GLN A 115 -16.72 9.65 2.33
C GLN A 115 -15.77 8.53 2.80
N PHE A 116 -14.87 8.07 1.93
CA PHE A 116 -14.03 6.90 2.16
C PHE A 116 -12.79 7.22 3.00
N VAL A 117 -12.06 8.28 2.68
CA VAL A 117 -10.74 8.57 3.28
C VAL A 117 -10.81 8.78 4.79
N PRO A 118 -11.80 9.50 5.36
CA PRO A 118 -11.88 9.65 6.82
C PRO A 118 -12.00 8.32 7.57
N GLY A 119 -12.62 7.31 6.94
CA GLY A 119 -12.75 5.95 7.50
C GLY A 119 -11.43 5.17 7.59
N LEU A 120 -10.39 5.61 6.89
CA LEU A 120 -9.06 5.01 6.96
C LEU A 120 -8.27 5.39 8.22
N PHE A 121 -8.71 6.43 8.94
CA PHE A 121 -8.08 6.90 10.17
C PHE A 121 -8.83 6.39 11.40
N HIS A 122 -8.10 6.11 12.47
CA HIS A 122 -8.69 5.81 13.77
C HIS A 122 -9.56 6.98 14.26
N SER A 123 -10.70 6.67 14.87
CA SER A 123 -11.71 7.66 15.24
C SER A 123 -11.19 8.78 16.17
N LEU A 124 -10.29 8.44 17.10
CA LEU A 124 -9.66 9.41 17.99
C LEU A 124 -8.69 10.33 17.24
N PHE A 125 -7.88 9.76 16.33
CA PHE A 125 -6.97 10.55 15.50
C PHE A 125 -7.74 11.54 14.62
N ARG A 126 -8.77 11.07 13.94
CA ARG A 126 -9.62 11.88 13.07
C ARG A 126 -10.25 13.08 13.78
N ARG A 127 -10.70 12.87 15.02
CA ARG A 127 -11.27 13.97 15.85
C ARG A 127 -10.23 15.00 16.27
N LYS A 128 -9.01 14.55 16.59
CA LYS A 128 -7.92 15.43 17.06
C LYS A 128 -7.19 16.15 15.93
N ASN A 129 -7.19 15.57 14.72
CA ASN A 129 -6.40 16.04 13.59
C ASN A 129 -7.25 16.20 12.30
N PRO A 130 -8.38 16.93 12.34
CA PRO A 130 -9.27 17.05 11.17
C PRO A 130 -8.57 17.68 9.96
N GLY A 131 -7.62 18.59 10.17
CA GLY A 131 -6.84 19.22 9.11
C GLY A 131 -5.95 18.22 8.34
N ILE A 132 -5.32 17.27 9.03
CA ILE A 132 -4.53 16.21 8.38
C ILE A 132 -5.44 15.31 7.54
N VAL A 133 -6.58 14.92 8.11
CA VAL A 133 -7.56 14.09 7.39
C VAL A 133 -8.05 14.79 6.13
N GLN A 134 -8.36 16.10 6.22
CA GLN A 134 -8.81 16.88 5.06
C GLN A 134 -7.72 16.99 3.99
N GLN A 135 -6.46 17.20 4.37
CA GLN A 135 -5.34 17.19 3.40
C GLN A 135 -5.25 15.87 2.63
N VAL A 136 -5.49 14.73 3.29
CA VAL A 136 -5.47 13.42 2.62
C VAL A 136 -6.71 13.25 1.73
N VAL A 137 -7.88 13.74 2.15
CA VAL A 137 -9.09 13.79 1.31
C VAL A 137 -8.83 14.59 0.04
N ASP A 138 -8.28 15.81 0.18
CA ASP A 138 -8.00 16.71 -0.95
C ASP A 138 -6.97 16.10 -1.92
N LEU A 139 -5.93 15.45 -1.38
CA LEU A 139 -4.95 14.75 -2.19
C LEU A 139 -5.57 13.58 -2.96
N ALA A 140 -6.36 12.75 -2.29
CA ALA A 140 -7.05 11.63 -2.90
C ALA A 140 -8.08 12.06 -3.94
N GLY A 141 -8.76 13.19 -3.71
CA GLY A 141 -9.74 13.78 -4.62
C GLY A 141 -9.16 14.22 -5.97
N ARG A 142 -7.84 14.44 -6.05
CA ARG A 142 -7.14 14.77 -7.31
C ARG A 142 -6.91 13.57 -8.22
N THR A 143 -7.19 12.36 -7.75
CA THR A 143 -7.04 11.15 -8.56
C THR A 143 -8.00 11.19 -9.75
N ARG A 144 -7.51 10.83 -10.92
CA ARG A 144 -8.35 10.73 -12.12
C ARG A 144 -9.35 9.59 -11.97
N LEU A 145 -10.53 9.76 -12.53
CA LEU A 145 -11.61 8.76 -12.49
C LEU A 145 -11.18 7.42 -13.10
N ASP A 146 -10.58 7.48 -14.29
CA ASP A 146 -10.08 6.30 -14.99
C ASP A 146 -8.99 5.57 -14.18
N THR A 147 -8.11 6.29 -13.52
CA THR A 147 -7.09 5.73 -12.63
C THR A 147 -7.72 5.03 -11.43
N LEU A 148 -8.62 5.71 -10.71
CA LEU A 148 -9.25 5.14 -9.51
C LEU A 148 -10.03 3.87 -9.84
N THR A 149 -10.82 3.87 -10.92
CA THR A 149 -11.61 2.70 -11.33
C THR A 149 -10.72 1.55 -11.82
N ALA A 150 -9.68 1.84 -12.62
CA ALA A 150 -8.74 0.82 -13.09
C ALA A 150 -8.00 0.14 -11.94
N TYR A 151 -7.46 0.90 -10.98
CA TYR A 151 -6.80 0.32 -9.82
C TYR A 151 -7.77 -0.40 -8.87
N THR A 152 -9.01 0.06 -8.75
CA THR A 152 -10.02 -0.66 -7.97
C THR A 152 -10.31 -2.04 -8.59
N ALA A 153 -10.40 -2.11 -9.93
CA ALA A 153 -10.54 -3.38 -10.65
C ALA A 153 -9.28 -4.25 -10.51
N ALA A 154 -8.08 -3.68 -10.67
CA ALA A 154 -6.83 -4.41 -10.52
C ALA A 154 -6.66 -5.00 -9.10
N MET A 155 -7.04 -4.25 -8.06
CA MET A 155 -7.07 -4.75 -6.68
C MET A 155 -8.07 -5.88 -6.48
N ARG A 156 -9.27 -5.78 -7.11
CA ARG A 156 -10.31 -6.84 -7.08
C ARG A 156 -9.79 -8.15 -7.64
N ASP A 157 -9.04 -8.08 -8.72
CA ASP A 157 -8.66 -9.24 -9.52
C ASP A 157 -7.26 -9.77 -9.20
N ARG A 158 -6.53 -9.13 -8.26
CA ARG A 158 -5.19 -9.56 -7.87
C ARG A 158 -5.18 -10.99 -7.32
N PRO A 159 -4.15 -11.78 -7.66
CA PRO A 159 -3.96 -13.10 -7.08
C PRO A 159 -3.52 -13.03 -5.62
N GLU A 160 -3.69 -14.13 -4.90
CA GLU A 160 -3.09 -14.34 -3.59
C GLU A 160 -1.58 -14.55 -3.73
N ARG A 161 -0.78 -13.97 -2.78
CA ARG A 161 0.68 -14.03 -2.77
C ARG A 161 1.26 -14.46 -1.42
N SER A 162 0.55 -15.29 -0.67
CA SER A 162 1.05 -15.79 0.61
C SER A 162 2.32 -16.62 0.46
N GLN A 163 2.44 -17.40 -0.62
CA GLN A 163 3.64 -18.15 -0.91
C GLN A 163 4.83 -17.25 -1.25
N VAL A 164 4.60 -16.14 -1.93
CA VAL A 164 5.65 -15.14 -2.21
C VAL A 164 6.26 -14.63 -0.91
N LEU A 165 5.42 -14.20 0.04
CA LEU A 165 5.88 -13.72 1.34
C LEU A 165 6.66 -14.80 2.11
N LYS A 166 6.17 -16.06 2.12
CA LYS A 166 6.84 -17.17 2.80
C LYS A 166 8.20 -17.49 2.19
N MET A 167 8.30 -17.50 0.86
CA MET A 167 9.51 -17.93 0.14
C MET A 167 10.53 -16.80 -0.06
N PHE A 168 10.14 -15.53 0.12
CA PHE A 168 11.04 -14.40 0.00
C PHE A 168 12.16 -14.51 1.04
N LYS A 169 13.41 -14.57 0.59
CA LYS A 169 14.57 -14.89 1.43
C LYS A 169 15.20 -13.68 2.10
N GLN A 170 15.07 -12.51 1.48
CA GLN A 170 15.65 -11.29 1.98
C GLN A 170 14.89 -10.77 3.22
N PRO A 171 15.43 -9.80 3.97
CA PRO A 171 14.75 -9.15 5.08
C PRO A 171 13.33 -8.71 4.68
N LYS A 172 12.37 -8.97 5.56
CA LYS A 172 10.99 -8.58 5.35
C LYS A 172 10.37 -8.05 6.63
N LEU A 173 9.41 -7.15 6.48
CA LEU A 173 8.71 -6.52 7.59
C LEU A 173 7.22 -6.40 7.26
N ILE A 174 6.38 -6.64 8.25
CA ILE A 174 4.96 -6.36 8.18
C ILE A 174 4.65 -5.32 9.26
N ILE A 175 4.05 -4.20 8.87
CA ILE A 175 3.51 -3.21 9.80
C ILE A 175 2.01 -3.20 9.63
N ALA A 176 1.27 -3.52 10.68
CA ALA A 176 -0.18 -3.65 10.68
C ALA A 176 -0.81 -2.75 11.75
N GLY A 177 -2.01 -2.26 11.49
CA GLY A 177 -2.82 -1.52 12.47
C GLY A 177 -3.85 -2.42 13.14
N GLU A 178 -3.97 -2.33 14.45
CA GLU A 178 -4.95 -3.10 15.21
C GLU A 178 -6.40 -2.78 14.81
N LYS A 179 -6.67 -1.52 14.50
CA LYS A 179 -8.01 -1.01 14.14
C LYS A 179 -8.16 -0.76 12.63
N ASP A 180 -7.33 -1.40 11.81
CA ASP A 180 -7.35 -1.22 10.36
C ASP A 180 -8.62 -1.84 9.76
N GLY A 181 -9.51 -0.99 9.24
CA GLY A 181 -10.75 -1.41 8.57
C GLY A 181 -10.57 -1.83 7.11
N ALA A 182 -9.44 -1.48 6.49
CA ALA A 182 -9.14 -1.86 5.10
C ALA A 182 -8.46 -3.24 5.02
N VAL A 183 -7.56 -3.51 5.97
CA VAL A 183 -6.90 -4.82 6.17
C VAL A 183 -7.29 -5.35 7.55
N PRO A 184 -8.23 -6.30 7.63
CA PRO A 184 -8.70 -6.84 8.91
C PRO A 184 -7.56 -7.42 9.75
N LEU A 185 -7.60 -7.19 11.07
CA LEU A 185 -6.59 -7.67 12.02
C LEU A 185 -6.34 -9.18 11.88
N GLU A 186 -7.40 -9.95 11.63
CA GLU A 186 -7.30 -11.40 11.41
C GLU A 186 -6.34 -11.75 10.26
N GLN A 187 -6.42 -11.03 9.13
CA GLN A 187 -5.49 -11.23 8.01
C GLN A 187 -4.06 -10.86 8.40
N SER A 188 -3.88 -9.80 9.17
CA SER A 188 -2.56 -9.39 9.67
C SER A 188 -1.95 -10.44 10.60
N LEU A 189 -2.76 -11.05 11.47
CA LEU A 189 -2.32 -12.13 12.36
C LEU A 189 -1.99 -13.42 11.58
N LEU A 190 -2.73 -13.75 10.53
CA LEU A 190 -2.37 -14.85 9.63
C LEU A 190 -1.03 -14.60 8.92
N MET A 191 -0.75 -13.36 8.51
CA MET A 191 0.56 -13.01 7.93
C MET A 191 1.69 -13.04 8.94
N LYS A 192 1.43 -12.74 10.23
CA LYS A 192 2.41 -12.88 11.32
C LYS A 192 2.98 -14.30 11.40
N GLU A 193 2.15 -15.32 11.17
CA GLU A 193 2.58 -16.72 11.17
C GLU A 193 3.45 -17.10 9.95
N MET A 194 3.57 -16.21 8.97
CA MET A 194 4.38 -16.42 7.75
C MET A 194 5.77 -15.80 7.84
N VAL A 195 6.06 -15.06 8.91
CA VAL A 195 7.32 -14.33 9.12
C VAL A 195 7.85 -14.59 10.53
N ARG A 196 9.12 -14.24 10.80
CA ARG A 196 9.65 -14.30 12.16
C ARG A 196 9.02 -13.22 13.04
N SER A 197 9.03 -13.42 14.35
CA SER A 197 8.41 -12.49 15.30
C SER A 197 8.97 -11.07 15.24
N ASP A 198 10.26 -10.93 14.94
CA ASP A 198 10.94 -9.64 14.78
C ASP A 198 10.62 -8.93 13.46
N GLN A 199 9.92 -9.60 12.55
CA GLN A 199 9.49 -9.10 11.24
C GLN A 199 8.02 -8.67 11.21
N PHE A 200 7.36 -8.63 12.36
CA PHE A 200 5.96 -8.22 12.48
C PHE A 200 5.78 -7.16 13.57
N VAL A 201 5.22 -6.02 13.20
CA VAL A 201 4.89 -4.92 14.12
C VAL A 201 3.40 -4.64 14.05
N LEU A 202 2.72 -4.80 15.19
CA LEU A 202 1.34 -4.40 15.37
C LEU A 202 1.29 -3.03 16.05
N LEU A 203 0.67 -2.07 15.40
CA LEU A 203 0.42 -0.74 15.93
C LEU A 203 -0.93 -0.73 16.65
N GLU A 204 -0.90 -0.74 17.99
CA GLU A 204 -2.11 -0.66 18.82
C GLU A 204 -2.87 0.65 18.57
N GLU A 205 -4.21 0.62 18.69
CA GLU A 205 -5.10 1.78 18.51
C GLU A 205 -4.83 2.57 17.22
N THR A 206 -4.40 1.86 16.15
CA THR A 206 -4.03 2.44 14.86
C THR A 206 -4.87 1.82 13.75
N ALA A 207 -5.43 2.65 12.88
CA ALA A 207 -6.18 2.20 11.71
C ALA A 207 -5.25 2.04 10.49
N HIS A 208 -5.69 2.42 9.31
CA HIS A 208 -4.97 2.17 8.03
C HIS A 208 -3.85 3.17 7.74
N MET A 209 -3.81 4.29 8.45
CA MET A 209 -2.92 5.42 8.15
C MET A 209 -1.82 5.58 9.22
N GLY A 210 -1.17 4.47 9.59
CA GLY A 210 -0.16 4.43 10.64
C GLY A 210 0.96 5.47 10.50
N MET A 211 1.35 5.82 9.25
CA MET A 211 2.35 6.86 8.98
C MET A 211 1.92 8.26 9.49
N TYR A 212 0.63 8.50 9.68
CA TYR A 212 0.09 9.71 10.29
C TYR A 212 -0.27 9.52 11.77
N GLU A 213 -0.83 8.35 12.10
CA GLU A 213 -1.38 8.08 13.44
C GLU A 213 -0.29 7.78 14.48
N LYS A 214 0.76 7.09 14.08
CA LYS A 214 1.90 6.65 14.93
C LYS A 214 3.25 6.81 14.20
N PRO A 215 3.60 8.02 13.74
CA PRO A 215 4.78 8.23 12.88
C PRO A 215 6.07 7.71 13.49
N GLU A 216 6.32 7.94 14.79
CA GLU A 216 7.57 7.51 15.43
C GLU A 216 7.68 5.98 15.56
N ALA A 217 6.56 5.30 15.85
CA ALA A 217 6.54 3.84 15.87
C ALA A 217 6.79 3.26 14.46
N CYS A 218 6.19 3.86 13.42
CA CYS A 218 6.43 3.48 12.04
C CYS A 218 7.88 3.69 11.62
N LYS A 219 8.48 4.84 11.95
CA LYS A 219 9.90 5.12 11.67
C LYS A 219 10.82 4.11 12.33
N LYS A 220 10.60 3.83 13.63
CA LYS A 220 11.36 2.83 14.37
C LYS A 220 11.26 1.45 13.72
N ALA A 221 10.05 1.03 13.30
CA ALA A 221 9.86 -0.23 12.61
C ALA A 221 10.57 -0.26 11.25
N LEU A 222 10.44 0.80 10.44
CA LEU A 222 11.08 0.88 9.13
C LEU A 222 12.61 0.91 9.23
N SER A 223 13.18 1.57 10.26
CA SER A 223 14.64 1.62 10.48
C SER A 223 15.23 0.24 10.79
N SER A 224 14.44 -0.73 11.28
CA SER A 224 14.93 -2.10 11.52
C SER A 224 15.13 -2.91 10.24
N LEU A 225 14.63 -2.43 9.11
CA LEU A 225 14.76 -3.09 7.80
C LEU A 225 15.96 -2.54 7.00
N ALA A 226 16.52 -1.40 7.41
CA ALA A 226 17.54 -0.63 6.66
C ALA A 226 19.01 -1.00 6.99
#